data_c0626a1e6e65f3eb9442d778bfcf2c6e
#
_entry.id   c0626a1e6e65f3eb9442d778bfcf2c6e
#
_cell.length_a   1.000
_cell.length_b   1.000
_cell.length_c   1.000
_cell.angle_alpha   90.00
_cell.angle_beta   90.00
_cell.angle_gamma   90.00
#
_symmetry.space_group_name_H-M   'P 1'
#
loop_
_entity.id
_entity.type
_entity.pdbx_description
1 polymer ?
#
loop_
_entity_poly.entity_id
_entity_poly.type
_entity_poly.pdbx_seq_one_letter_code
_entity_poly.pdbx_strand_id
1 'polypeptide(L)'
;MATKFDIVSQALLLIGESPISSFSEGVSGTVAANLYDTTRDSFLTATRWRFAVGKLKLSRLTDTPLNEYSYAFQLPSDLLMPIGTYPSARYEIYEDKLYSNHNEVELDYIFRPDESTFPAYFVEALAAQLAEKFAIPITNNQTMRQAMEAHAADTYRKAAFRDAQGRTPKAIKHRPYIAVRG
;
A
#
# COMPACT_ATOMS: atom_id res chain seq x y z
N MET A 1 -11.66 6.08 14.82
CA MET A 1 -11.18 5.10 13.82
C MET A 1 -11.78 5.50 12.49
N ALA A 2 -10.99 5.63 11.45
CA ALA A 2 -11.51 6.03 10.15
C ALA A 2 -12.19 4.83 9.47
N THR A 3 -13.32 5.06 8.84
CA THR A 3 -13.96 4.11 7.93
C THR A 3 -13.72 4.53 6.49
N LYS A 4 -13.96 3.63 5.54
CA LYS A 4 -13.87 3.98 4.11
C LYS A 4 -14.80 5.13 3.73
N PHE A 5 -15.96 5.24 4.37
CA PHE A 5 -16.90 6.36 4.14
C PHE A 5 -16.38 7.69 4.68
N ASP A 6 -15.69 7.66 5.84
CA ASP A 6 -15.05 8.86 6.38
C ASP A 6 -13.95 9.37 5.45
N ILE A 7 -13.13 8.48 4.90
CA ILE A 7 -12.05 8.82 3.96
C ILE A 7 -12.61 9.39 2.66
N VAL A 8 -13.64 8.74 2.11
CA VAL A 8 -14.32 9.20 0.89
C VAL A 8 -15.01 10.55 1.14
N SER A 9 -15.70 10.71 2.26
CA SER A 9 -16.35 11.97 2.62
C SER A 9 -15.35 13.12 2.75
N GLN A 10 -14.17 12.89 3.34
CA GLN A 10 -13.09 13.88 3.36
C GLN A 10 -12.62 14.24 1.94
N ALA A 11 -12.48 13.26 1.06
CA ALA A 11 -12.10 13.50 -0.34
C ALA A 11 -13.16 14.33 -1.09
N LEU A 12 -14.44 14.05 -0.88
CA LEU A 12 -15.56 14.80 -1.48
C LEU A 12 -15.59 16.25 -0.99
N LEU A 13 -15.41 16.45 0.31
CA LEU A 13 -15.36 17.82 0.89
C LEU A 13 -14.21 18.65 0.31
N LEU A 14 -13.06 18.05 -0.03
CA LEU A 14 -11.94 18.75 -0.66
C LEU A 14 -12.27 19.30 -2.05
N ILE A 15 -13.20 18.69 -2.77
CA ILE A 15 -13.67 19.15 -4.08
C ILE A 15 -14.99 19.95 -4.02
N GLY A 16 -15.47 20.25 -2.80
CA GLY A 16 -16.68 21.04 -2.59
C GLY A 16 -17.99 20.26 -2.69
N GLU A 17 -17.94 18.93 -2.62
CA GLU A 17 -19.09 18.05 -2.66
C GLU A 17 -19.58 17.66 -1.25
N SER A 18 -20.82 17.20 -1.16
CA SER A 18 -21.39 16.72 0.10
C SER A 18 -20.82 15.35 0.49
N PRO A 19 -20.65 15.09 1.80
CA PRO A 19 -20.22 13.76 2.27
C PRO A 19 -21.30 12.70 1.96
N ILE A 20 -20.88 11.44 1.88
CA ILE A 20 -21.76 10.29 1.66
C ILE A 20 -21.72 9.34 2.83
N SER A 21 -22.83 8.63 3.07
CA SER A 21 -22.95 7.54 4.05
C SER A 21 -23.04 6.16 3.39
N SER A 22 -23.29 6.13 2.09
CA SER A 22 -23.41 4.90 1.29
C SER A 22 -22.88 5.11 -0.13
N PHE A 23 -22.32 4.07 -0.72
CA PHE A 23 -21.93 4.06 -2.13
C PHE A 23 -23.09 4.06 -3.14
N SER A 24 -24.31 3.90 -2.67
CA SER A 24 -25.52 4.04 -3.50
C SER A 24 -26.00 5.50 -3.63
N GLU A 25 -25.35 6.47 -2.99
CA GLU A 25 -25.75 7.86 -3.00
C GLU A 25 -25.23 8.61 -4.25
N GLY A 26 -26.08 8.72 -5.26
CA GLY A 26 -25.87 9.57 -6.44
C GLY A 26 -24.60 9.24 -7.25
N VAL A 27 -24.13 10.26 -7.98
CA VAL A 27 -22.91 10.15 -8.81
C VAL A 27 -21.67 9.97 -7.94
N SER A 28 -21.56 10.75 -6.86
CA SER A 28 -20.40 10.72 -5.97
C SER A 28 -20.20 9.36 -5.31
N GLY A 29 -21.30 8.70 -4.87
CA GLY A 29 -21.26 7.33 -4.33
C GLY A 29 -20.81 6.31 -5.37
N THR A 30 -21.34 6.38 -6.60
CA THR A 30 -20.96 5.49 -7.69
C THR A 30 -19.50 5.65 -8.09
N VAL A 31 -19.00 6.88 -8.20
CA VAL A 31 -17.59 7.16 -8.51
C VAL A 31 -16.69 6.63 -7.40
N ALA A 32 -17.05 6.87 -6.14
CA ALA A 32 -16.30 6.38 -4.99
C ALA A 32 -16.24 4.85 -4.94
N ALA A 33 -17.37 4.15 -5.18
CA ALA A 33 -17.43 2.71 -5.23
C ALA A 33 -16.45 2.10 -6.25
N ASN A 34 -16.31 2.73 -7.41
CA ASN A 34 -15.44 2.24 -8.48
C ASN A 34 -13.95 2.57 -8.27
N LEU A 35 -13.62 3.67 -7.60
CA LEU A 35 -12.24 4.16 -7.52
C LEU A 35 -11.57 3.90 -6.18
N TYR A 36 -12.33 3.71 -5.09
CA TYR A 36 -11.76 3.63 -3.74
C TYR A 36 -10.77 2.50 -3.58
N ASP A 37 -11.19 1.25 -3.83
CA ASP A 37 -10.36 0.07 -3.55
C ASP A 37 -9.07 0.07 -4.38
N THR A 38 -9.17 0.38 -5.67
CA THR A 38 -8.00 0.46 -6.56
C THR A 38 -7.05 1.57 -6.13
N THR A 39 -7.57 2.73 -5.71
CA THR A 39 -6.74 3.85 -5.27
C THR A 39 -6.07 3.54 -3.94
N ARG A 40 -6.78 2.97 -2.98
CA ARG A 40 -6.23 2.54 -1.69
C ARG A 40 -5.09 1.54 -1.89
N ASP A 41 -5.29 0.49 -2.67
CA ASP A 41 -4.30 -0.57 -2.87
C ASP A 41 -3.06 -0.04 -3.61
N SER A 42 -3.26 0.80 -4.63
CA SER A 42 -2.17 1.51 -5.31
C SER A 42 -1.40 2.42 -4.35
N PHE A 43 -2.09 3.14 -3.47
CA PHE A 43 -1.47 4.04 -2.50
C PHE A 43 -0.71 3.29 -1.40
N LEU A 44 -1.23 2.13 -0.96
CA LEU A 44 -0.54 1.23 -0.02
C LEU A 44 0.76 0.68 -0.59
N THR A 45 0.80 0.38 -1.89
CA THR A 45 1.99 -0.15 -2.57
C THR A 45 2.97 0.92 -3.06
N ALA A 46 2.59 2.20 -3.07
CA ALA A 46 3.44 3.30 -3.53
C ALA A 46 4.72 3.48 -2.71
N THR A 47 4.68 3.11 -1.42
CA THR A 47 5.84 3.05 -0.54
C THR A 47 5.65 1.97 0.53
N ARG A 48 6.71 1.65 1.26
CA ARG A 48 6.66 0.69 2.37
C ARG A 48 6.15 1.40 3.64
N TRP A 49 4.84 1.61 3.74
CA TRP A 49 4.22 2.14 4.94
C TRP A 49 4.43 1.19 6.11
N ARG A 50 4.93 1.67 7.23
CA ARG A 50 5.28 0.83 8.39
C ARG A 50 4.10 0.03 8.94
N PHE A 51 2.91 0.63 8.94
CA PHE A 51 1.69 0.00 9.43
C PHE A 51 1.12 -1.06 8.47
N ALA A 52 1.56 -1.07 7.21
CA ALA A 52 1.11 -1.99 6.16
C ALA A 52 2.18 -3.04 5.76
N VAL A 53 3.29 -3.13 6.51
CA VAL A 53 4.33 -4.14 6.29
C VAL A 53 4.18 -5.25 7.31
N GLY A 54 4.00 -6.47 6.83
CA GLY A 54 3.94 -7.69 7.61
C GLY A 54 5.10 -8.63 7.34
N LYS A 55 5.31 -9.56 8.27
CA LYS A 55 6.22 -10.70 8.12
C LYS A 55 5.47 -11.97 8.50
N LEU A 56 5.52 -12.97 7.64
CA LEU A 56 4.84 -14.24 7.83
C LEU A 56 5.74 -15.41 7.44
N LYS A 57 5.79 -16.46 8.28
CA LYS A 57 6.33 -17.75 7.88
C LYS A 57 5.28 -18.44 7.01
N LEU A 58 5.63 -18.72 5.75
CA LEU A 58 4.71 -19.31 4.80
C LEU A 58 4.46 -20.79 5.08
N SER A 59 3.24 -21.23 4.84
CA SER A 59 2.86 -22.64 4.89
C SER A 59 3.31 -23.37 3.63
N ARG A 60 4.15 -24.41 3.80
CA ARG A 60 4.59 -25.24 2.69
C ARG A 60 3.45 -26.14 2.20
N LEU A 61 3.28 -26.21 0.90
CA LEU A 61 2.35 -27.11 0.24
C LEU A 61 2.97 -28.53 0.13
N THR A 62 2.12 -29.55 0.12
CA THR A 62 2.53 -30.95 -0.01
C THR A 62 2.83 -31.36 -1.44
N ASP A 63 2.22 -30.67 -2.40
CA ASP A 63 2.36 -30.97 -3.82
C ASP A 63 3.77 -30.61 -4.32
N THR A 64 4.33 -31.49 -5.14
CA THR A 64 5.61 -31.24 -5.80
C THR A 64 5.43 -30.19 -6.89
N PRO A 65 6.24 -29.10 -6.90
CA PRO A 65 6.22 -28.11 -7.97
C PRO A 65 6.46 -28.74 -9.36
N LEU A 66 5.82 -28.18 -10.38
CA LEU A 66 6.01 -28.58 -11.78
C LEU A 66 7.19 -27.85 -12.46
N ASN A 67 7.85 -26.95 -11.72
CA ASN A 67 8.98 -26.13 -12.19
C ASN A 67 10.30 -26.60 -11.55
N GLU A 68 11.38 -25.82 -11.77
CA GLU A 68 12.73 -26.13 -11.25
C GLU A 68 12.89 -25.96 -9.71
N TYR A 69 11.86 -25.49 -9.00
CA TYR A 69 11.91 -25.29 -7.55
C TYR A 69 11.52 -26.55 -6.78
N SER A 70 12.13 -26.74 -5.62
CA SER A 70 11.90 -27.91 -4.77
C SER A 70 10.64 -27.81 -3.92
N TYR A 71 10.18 -26.59 -3.61
CA TYR A 71 9.07 -26.37 -2.69
C TYR A 71 8.15 -25.24 -3.17
N ALA A 72 6.86 -25.39 -2.85
CA ALA A 72 5.83 -24.39 -3.05
C ALA A 72 5.22 -23.98 -1.70
N PHE A 73 4.85 -22.72 -1.58
CA PHE A 73 4.28 -22.12 -0.38
C PHE A 73 3.03 -21.33 -0.73
N GLN A 74 2.01 -21.39 0.14
CA GLN A 74 0.80 -20.60 -0.01
C GLN A 74 1.07 -19.15 0.37
N LEU A 75 0.71 -18.22 -0.52
CA LEU A 75 0.72 -16.79 -0.23
C LEU A 75 -0.50 -16.38 0.63
N PRO A 76 -0.37 -15.37 1.50
CA PRO A 76 -1.50 -14.84 2.25
C PRO A 76 -2.48 -14.11 1.34
N SER A 77 -3.77 -14.22 1.64
CA SER A 77 -4.87 -13.64 0.83
C SER A 77 -4.93 -12.10 0.86
N ASP A 78 -4.31 -11.48 1.86
CA ASP A 78 -4.21 -10.04 2.03
C ASP A 78 -2.94 -9.42 1.41
N LEU A 79 -2.12 -10.24 0.74
CA LEU A 79 -0.90 -9.80 0.06
C LEU A 79 -1.23 -8.82 -1.06
N LEU A 80 -0.65 -7.62 -0.99
CA LEU A 80 -0.66 -6.64 -2.06
C LEU A 80 0.65 -6.67 -2.86
N MET A 81 1.79 -6.75 -2.17
CA MET A 81 3.11 -6.74 -2.82
C MET A 81 4.15 -7.46 -1.95
N PRO A 82 4.91 -8.41 -2.51
CA PRO A 82 6.05 -9.01 -1.83
C PRO A 82 7.20 -8.01 -1.72
N ILE A 83 7.91 -8.02 -0.60
CA ILE A 83 9.10 -7.18 -0.36
C ILE A 83 10.37 -8.02 -0.49
N GLY A 84 10.35 -9.21 0.07
CA GLY A 84 11.49 -10.13 0.06
C GLY A 84 11.28 -11.33 0.95
N THR A 85 12.21 -12.30 0.88
CA THR A 85 12.14 -13.52 1.65
C THR A 85 13.33 -13.65 2.61
N TYR A 86 13.12 -14.43 3.68
CA TYR A 86 14.19 -14.93 4.52
C TYR A 86 14.10 -16.47 4.60
N PRO A 87 15.20 -17.21 4.33
CA PRO A 87 16.49 -16.71 3.85
C PRO A 87 16.40 -15.92 2.54
N SER A 88 17.32 -14.95 2.36
CA SER A 88 17.39 -14.19 1.09
C SER A 88 17.89 -15.10 -0.02
N ALA A 89 16.97 -15.56 -0.85
CA ALA A 89 17.21 -16.50 -1.92
C ALA A 89 16.36 -16.17 -3.15
N ARG A 90 16.70 -16.79 -4.27
CA ARG A 90 15.87 -16.72 -5.47
C ARG A 90 14.52 -17.40 -5.20
N TYR A 91 13.45 -16.69 -5.53
CA TYR A 91 12.09 -17.22 -5.51
C TYR A 91 11.32 -16.70 -6.74
N GLU A 92 10.24 -17.35 -7.06
CA GLU A 92 9.28 -16.92 -8.06
C GLU A 92 7.86 -17.03 -7.51
N ILE A 93 6.99 -16.18 -8.02
CA ILE A 93 5.57 -16.18 -7.66
C ILE A 93 4.77 -16.46 -8.92
N TYR A 94 3.97 -17.51 -8.88
CA TYR A 94 2.97 -17.82 -9.88
C TYR A 94 1.62 -17.98 -9.19
N GLU A 95 0.63 -17.26 -9.68
CA GLU A 95 -0.71 -17.23 -9.09
C GLU A 95 -0.67 -16.82 -7.60
N ASP A 96 -1.13 -17.70 -6.73
CA ASP A 96 -1.19 -17.53 -5.27
C ASP A 96 -0.08 -18.29 -4.53
N LYS A 97 0.97 -18.72 -5.23
CA LYS A 97 2.05 -19.56 -4.69
C LYS A 97 3.42 -18.93 -4.88
N LEU A 98 4.26 -19.07 -3.85
CA LEU A 98 5.67 -18.74 -3.89
C LEU A 98 6.48 -20.04 -4.01
N TYR A 99 7.42 -20.06 -4.95
CA TYR A 99 8.30 -21.20 -5.21
C TYR A 99 9.72 -20.86 -4.78
N SER A 100 10.36 -21.80 -4.07
CA SER A 100 11.73 -21.65 -3.57
C SER A 100 12.41 -23.02 -3.40
N ASN A 101 13.74 -23.01 -3.34
CA ASN A 101 14.53 -24.19 -3.01
C ASN A 101 14.81 -24.36 -1.49
N HIS A 102 14.32 -23.42 -0.67
CA HIS A 102 14.37 -23.52 0.79
C HIS A 102 13.13 -24.22 1.32
N ASN A 103 13.31 -25.11 2.28
CA ASN A 103 12.21 -25.86 2.90
C ASN A 103 11.37 -25.02 3.89
N GLU A 104 11.87 -23.87 4.30
CA GLU A 104 11.18 -22.87 5.13
C GLU A 104 11.44 -21.49 4.55
N VAL A 105 10.38 -20.69 4.43
CA VAL A 105 10.44 -19.32 3.90
C VAL A 105 9.60 -18.40 4.77
N GLU A 106 10.20 -17.30 5.20
CA GLU A 106 9.47 -16.15 5.75
C GLU A 106 9.35 -15.10 4.65
N LEU A 107 8.17 -14.51 4.51
CA LEU A 107 7.88 -13.47 3.56
C LEU A 107 7.69 -12.14 4.28
N ASP A 108 8.47 -11.12 3.86
CA ASP A 108 8.18 -9.73 4.16
C ASP A 108 7.31 -9.18 3.01
N TYR A 109 6.18 -8.58 3.33
CA TYR A 109 5.21 -8.15 2.32
C TYR A 109 4.40 -6.93 2.77
N ILE A 110 3.83 -6.24 1.79
CA ILE A 110 2.80 -5.23 2.02
C ILE A 110 1.45 -5.96 2.01
N PHE A 111 0.73 -5.83 3.12
CA PHE A 111 -0.62 -6.38 3.24
C PHE A 111 -1.67 -5.27 3.17
N ARG A 112 -2.94 -5.66 3.04
CA ARG A 112 -4.08 -4.75 3.10
C ARG A 112 -4.60 -4.69 4.54
N PRO A 113 -4.24 -3.65 5.32
CA PRO A 113 -4.78 -3.47 6.65
C PRO A 113 -6.22 -2.96 6.61
N ASP A 114 -6.96 -3.17 7.69
CA ASP A 114 -8.28 -2.59 7.89
C ASP A 114 -8.18 -1.06 8.00
N GLU A 115 -9.12 -0.32 7.43
CA GLU A 115 -9.17 1.15 7.41
C GLU A 115 -9.14 1.75 8.82
N SER A 116 -9.69 1.05 9.81
CA SER A 116 -9.71 1.48 11.22
C SER A 116 -8.30 1.59 11.82
N THR A 117 -7.31 0.92 11.24
CA THR A 117 -5.91 0.92 11.67
C THR A 117 -5.05 1.97 10.96
N PHE A 118 -5.61 2.68 9.97
CA PHE A 118 -4.86 3.68 9.23
C PHE A 118 -4.42 4.85 10.12
N PRO A 119 -3.13 5.21 10.13
CA PRO A 119 -2.67 6.42 10.79
C PRO A 119 -3.28 7.69 10.17
N ALA A 120 -3.49 8.71 10.98
CA ALA A 120 -4.12 9.96 10.54
C ALA A 120 -3.42 10.61 9.33
N TYR A 121 -2.08 10.59 9.30
CA TYR A 121 -1.31 11.13 8.17
C TYR A 121 -1.55 10.35 6.87
N PHE A 122 -1.82 9.05 6.95
CA PHE A 122 -2.15 8.23 5.79
C PHE A 122 -3.57 8.50 5.31
N VAL A 123 -4.53 8.61 6.23
CA VAL A 123 -5.93 8.97 5.91
C VAL A 123 -6.00 10.30 5.18
N GLU A 124 -5.31 11.34 5.69
CA GLU A 124 -5.24 12.67 5.05
C GLU A 124 -4.69 12.59 3.63
N ALA A 125 -3.59 11.86 3.42
CA ALA A 125 -2.96 11.74 2.11
C ALA A 125 -3.78 10.88 1.14
N LEU A 126 -4.43 9.81 1.62
CA LEU A 126 -5.32 8.99 0.79
C LEU A 126 -6.57 9.77 0.38
N ALA A 127 -7.16 10.57 1.28
CA ALA A 127 -8.29 11.42 0.95
C ALA A 127 -7.92 12.47 -0.12
N ALA A 128 -6.74 13.08 -0.04
CA ALA A 128 -6.25 14.00 -1.07
C ALA A 128 -6.04 13.31 -2.43
N GLN A 129 -5.51 12.07 -2.43
CA GLN A 129 -5.35 11.27 -3.65
C GLN A 129 -6.69 10.88 -4.28
N LEU A 130 -7.69 10.56 -3.47
CA LEU A 130 -9.05 10.31 -3.94
C LEU A 130 -9.70 11.58 -4.50
N ALA A 131 -9.51 12.74 -3.84
CA ALA A 131 -10.04 14.03 -4.29
C ALA A 131 -9.53 14.40 -5.70
N GLU A 132 -8.25 14.17 -5.98
CA GLU A 132 -7.69 14.33 -7.34
C GLU A 132 -8.44 13.49 -8.36
N LYS A 133 -8.68 12.19 -8.04
CA LYS A 133 -9.37 11.26 -8.96
C LYS A 133 -10.87 11.55 -9.10
N PHE A 134 -11.50 12.10 -8.06
CA PHE A 134 -12.92 12.47 -8.07
C PHE A 134 -13.20 13.78 -8.79
N ALA A 135 -12.22 14.69 -8.86
CA ALA A 135 -12.40 16.03 -9.39
C ALA A 135 -13.02 16.06 -10.79
N ILE A 136 -12.51 15.27 -11.76
CA ILE A 136 -13.07 15.27 -13.11
C ILE A 136 -14.43 14.57 -13.18
N PRO A 137 -14.59 13.32 -12.72
CA PRO A 137 -15.85 12.59 -12.92
C PRO A 137 -17.03 13.18 -12.16
N ILE A 138 -16.78 13.94 -11.07
CA ILE A 138 -17.84 14.53 -10.25
C ILE A 138 -18.08 15.99 -10.62
N THR A 139 -17.01 16.82 -10.69
CA THR A 139 -17.16 18.28 -10.87
C THR A 139 -16.93 18.74 -12.30
N ASN A 140 -16.41 17.88 -13.18
CA ASN A 140 -15.99 18.23 -14.55
C ASN A 140 -15.07 19.48 -14.60
N ASN A 141 -14.25 19.69 -13.56
CA ASN A 141 -13.43 20.88 -13.38
C ASN A 141 -11.93 20.54 -13.44
N GLN A 142 -11.29 20.89 -14.56
CA GLN A 142 -9.86 20.63 -14.79
C GLN A 142 -8.96 21.46 -13.85
N THR A 143 -9.35 22.68 -13.51
CA THR A 143 -8.58 23.51 -12.58
C THR A 143 -8.60 22.91 -11.17
N MET A 144 -9.77 22.40 -10.74
CA MET A 144 -9.90 21.69 -9.47
C MET A 144 -9.00 20.44 -9.45
N ARG A 145 -9.00 19.67 -10.54
CA ARG A 145 -8.10 18.48 -10.64
C ARG A 145 -6.63 18.85 -10.48
N GLN A 146 -6.17 19.91 -11.16
CA GLN A 146 -4.77 20.36 -11.04
C GLN A 146 -4.42 20.82 -9.62
N ALA A 147 -5.34 21.53 -8.97
CA ALA A 147 -5.16 21.94 -7.58
C ALA A 147 -5.08 20.72 -6.63
N MET A 148 -5.94 19.72 -6.83
CA MET A 148 -5.93 18.49 -6.03
C MET A 148 -4.72 17.61 -6.32
N GLU A 149 -4.22 17.58 -7.55
CA GLU A 149 -2.97 16.88 -7.90
C GLU A 149 -1.77 17.45 -7.12
N ALA A 150 -1.64 18.77 -7.09
CA ALA A 150 -0.61 19.44 -6.30
C ALA A 150 -0.75 19.17 -4.79
N HIS A 151 -1.99 19.22 -4.29
CA HIS A 151 -2.31 18.94 -2.89
C HIS A 151 -2.01 17.47 -2.52
N ALA A 152 -2.39 16.50 -3.36
CA ALA A 152 -2.13 15.09 -3.17
C ALA A 152 -0.62 14.80 -3.13
N ALA A 153 0.15 15.40 -4.05
CA ALA A 153 1.61 15.25 -4.06
C ALA A 153 2.28 15.81 -2.80
N ASP A 154 1.79 16.93 -2.26
CA ASP A 154 2.32 17.52 -1.03
C ASP A 154 1.97 16.68 0.21
N THR A 155 0.71 16.29 0.36
CA THR A 155 0.25 15.45 1.47
C THR A 155 0.93 14.08 1.46
N TYR A 156 1.12 13.46 0.30
CA TYR A 156 1.87 12.22 0.16
C TYR A 156 3.30 12.34 0.69
N ARG A 157 4.03 13.40 0.28
CA ARG A 157 5.42 13.62 0.74
C ARG A 157 5.49 13.81 2.26
N LYS A 158 4.56 14.58 2.84
CA LYS A 158 4.46 14.80 4.29
C LYS A 158 4.13 13.50 5.03
N ALA A 159 3.20 12.70 4.51
CA ALA A 159 2.82 11.42 5.09
C ALA A 159 4.00 10.42 5.06
N ALA A 160 4.66 10.28 3.92
CA ALA A 160 5.83 9.40 3.78
C ALA A 160 6.98 9.81 4.71
N PHE A 161 7.22 11.11 4.88
CA PHE A 161 8.21 11.63 5.81
C PHE A 161 7.85 11.28 7.27
N ARG A 162 6.59 11.49 7.69
CA ARG A 162 6.11 11.13 9.04
C ARG A 162 6.23 9.63 9.32
N ASP A 163 5.86 8.80 8.35
CA ASP A 163 6.01 7.35 8.48
C ASP A 163 7.47 6.94 8.65
N ALA A 164 8.37 7.55 7.88
CA ALA A 164 9.81 7.25 7.93
C ALA A 164 10.47 7.64 9.27
N GLN A 165 9.99 8.69 9.96
CA GLN A 165 10.53 9.14 11.25
C GLN A 165 10.49 8.06 12.35
N GLY A 166 9.52 7.15 12.29
CA GLY A 166 9.42 6.06 13.25
C GLY A 166 10.36 4.88 12.97
N ARG A 167 11.20 4.93 11.93
CA ARG A 167 12.18 3.87 11.64
C ARG A 167 13.47 4.13 12.41
N THR A 168 13.93 3.12 13.16
CA THR A 168 15.28 3.16 13.71
C THR A 168 16.29 3.11 12.56
N PRO A 169 17.21 4.08 12.44
CA PRO A 169 18.21 4.05 11.39
C PRO A 169 19.09 2.81 11.54
N LYS A 170 19.18 1.98 10.48
CA LYS A 170 20.13 0.86 10.47
C LYS A 170 21.54 1.44 10.36
N ALA A 171 22.40 1.13 11.35
CA ALA A 171 23.80 1.46 11.26
C ALA A 171 24.41 0.83 10.00
N ILE A 172 25.14 1.62 9.22
CA ILE A 172 25.89 1.11 8.06
C ILE A 172 27.04 0.28 8.60
N LYS A 173 26.87 -1.04 8.65
CA LYS A 173 27.86 -1.98 9.21
C LYS A 173 29.09 -2.21 8.33
N HIS A 174 29.10 -1.72 7.08
CA HIS A 174 30.20 -1.95 6.15
C HIS A 174 30.54 -0.65 5.43
N ARG A 175 31.74 -0.11 5.68
CA ARG A 175 32.33 1.01 4.94
C ARG A 175 33.64 0.53 4.33
N PRO A 176 33.62 -0.17 3.18
CA PRO A 176 34.84 -0.73 2.58
C PRO A 176 35.90 0.33 2.25
N TYR A 177 35.49 1.56 2.00
CA TYR A 177 36.41 2.68 1.68
C TYR A 177 37.06 3.37 2.90
N ILE A 178 36.64 3.08 4.12
CA ILE A 178 37.27 3.61 5.34
C ILE A 178 38.32 2.64 5.88
N ALA A 179 38.18 1.34 5.64
CA ALA A 179 39.15 0.32 6.06
C ALA A 179 40.50 0.37 5.29
N VAL A 180 40.58 1.12 4.19
CA VAL A 180 41.82 1.24 3.35
C VAL A 180 42.70 2.40 3.80
N ARG A 181 42.31 3.20 4.80
CA ARG A 181 43.06 4.36 5.31
C ARG A 181 43.60 4.20 6.72
N GLY A 182 43.65 2.96 7.24
CA GLY A 182 44.29 2.62 8.50
C GLY A 182 45.55 1.81 8.31
#